data_6a39613ec333640496c53209efeb1736
#
_entry.id   6a39613ec333640496c53209efeb1736
#
_cell.length_a   1.000
_cell.length_b   1.000
_cell.length_c   1.000
_cell.angle_alpha   90.00
_cell.angle_beta   90.00
_cell.angle_gamma   90.00
#
_symmetry.space_group_name_H-M   'P 1'
#
loop_
_entity.id
_entity.type
_entity.pdbx_description
1 polymer ?
#
loop_
_entity_poly.entity_id
_entity_poly.type
_entity_poly.pdbx_seq_one_letter_code
_entity_poly.pdbx_strand_id
1 'polypeptide(L)'
;LYGGLQNTFYIHGFKLGVYFAYSLGGKIYNYSEIYMAGSLFANQYRYMLNAWHPVRNPNSDIPRAGAKSAAALPSDFMIHDASYLRLKNITLSYTFDLKKKCSWMKDLTLSVSGENLFLWKKYNGFDPDVSSEGTSSTLRRMDLGAYPKPRTIIFSLQLRY
;
A
#
# COMPACT_ATOMS: atom_id res chain seq x y z
N LEU A 1 3.77 -13.87 -8.27
CA LEU A 1 5.18 -13.47 -8.18
C LEU A 1 5.32 -12.29 -7.21
N TYR A 2 6.28 -12.35 -6.29
CA TYR A 2 6.60 -11.24 -5.39
C TYR A 2 8.12 -11.10 -5.23
N GLY A 3 8.57 -9.92 -4.87
CA GLY A 3 9.99 -9.66 -4.67
C GLY A 3 10.29 -8.22 -4.28
N GLY A 4 11.58 -7.91 -4.25
CA GLY A 4 12.08 -6.58 -3.99
C GLY A 4 13.30 -6.28 -4.85
N LEU A 5 13.47 -4.99 -5.16
CA LEU A 5 14.63 -4.45 -5.88
C LEU A 5 15.24 -3.36 -5.01
N GLN A 6 16.49 -3.57 -4.61
CA GLN A 6 17.26 -2.59 -3.85
C GLN A 6 18.46 -2.15 -4.67
N ASN A 7 18.63 -0.83 -4.78
CA ASN A 7 19.81 -0.22 -5.38
C ASN A 7 20.41 0.82 -4.45
N THR A 8 21.74 0.96 -4.49
CA THR A 8 22.47 1.98 -3.75
C THR A 8 23.48 2.63 -4.67
N PHE A 9 23.43 3.93 -4.76
CA PHE A 9 24.32 4.77 -5.59
C PHE A 9 25.21 5.61 -4.69
N TYR A 10 26.49 5.73 -5.04
CA TYR A 10 27.47 6.55 -4.34
C TYR A 10 28.05 7.57 -5.32
N ILE A 11 27.89 8.85 -5.03
CA ILE A 11 28.34 9.92 -5.90
C ILE A 11 28.86 11.08 -5.03
N HIS A 12 30.16 11.34 -5.07
CA HIS A 12 30.80 12.50 -4.42
C HIS A 12 30.36 12.76 -2.96
N GLY A 13 30.34 11.70 -2.13
CA GLY A 13 29.93 11.81 -0.72
C GLY A 13 28.45 11.66 -0.47
N PHE A 14 27.63 11.68 -1.53
CA PHE A 14 26.22 11.30 -1.44
C PHE A 14 26.06 9.78 -1.53
N LYS A 15 25.13 9.27 -0.75
CA LYS A 15 24.64 7.90 -0.84
C LYS A 15 23.14 7.94 -1.01
N LEU A 16 22.63 7.42 -2.14
CA LEU A 16 21.21 7.27 -2.43
C LEU A 16 20.87 5.79 -2.40
N GLY A 17 20.04 5.38 -1.45
CA GLY A 17 19.44 4.05 -1.39
C GLY A 17 18.00 4.09 -1.84
N VAL A 18 17.58 3.15 -2.68
CA VAL A 18 16.17 3.04 -3.13
C VAL A 18 15.76 1.58 -3.03
N TYR A 19 14.61 1.34 -2.40
CA TYR A 19 14.04 0.01 -2.26
C TYR A 19 12.58 -0.03 -2.73
N PHE A 20 12.35 -0.85 -3.76
CA PHE A 20 11.02 -1.20 -4.25
C PHE A 20 10.63 -2.59 -3.77
N ALA A 21 9.37 -2.73 -3.38
CA ALA A 21 8.74 -4.03 -3.18
C ALA A 21 7.58 -4.19 -4.16
N TYR A 22 7.40 -5.38 -4.71
CA TYR A 22 6.31 -5.65 -5.65
C TYR A 22 5.66 -6.99 -5.40
N SER A 23 4.39 -7.08 -5.79
CA SER A 23 3.65 -8.33 -5.91
C SER A 23 2.85 -8.27 -7.20
N LEU A 24 3.01 -9.26 -8.06
CA LEU A 24 2.33 -9.39 -9.35
C LEU A 24 1.46 -10.63 -9.34
N GLY A 25 0.20 -10.47 -9.70
CA GLY A 25 -0.81 -11.49 -9.54
C GLY A 25 -1.21 -11.67 -8.07
N GLY A 26 -2.03 -12.67 -7.85
CA GLY A 26 -2.64 -12.90 -6.54
C GLY A 26 -3.93 -12.11 -6.37
N LYS A 27 -4.71 -12.52 -5.40
CA LYS A 27 -6.03 -11.97 -5.13
C LYS A 27 -6.10 -11.47 -3.69
N ILE A 28 -6.93 -10.46 -3.47
CA ILE A 28 -7.33 -9.97 -2.17
C ILE A 28 -8.85 -10.01 -2.06
N TYR A 29 -9.33 -10.48 -0.93
CA TYR A 29 -10.75 -10.52 -0.63
C TYR A 29 -11.13 -9.25 0.15
N ASN A 30 -11.92 -8.38 -0.49
CA ASN A 30 -12.40 -7.14 0.13
C ASN A 30 -13.69 -7.40 0.91
N TYR A 31 -13.53 -7.84 2.15
CA TYR A 31 -14.68 -8.13 3.01
C TYR A 31 -15.50 -6.89 3.38
N SER A 32 -14.90 -5.69 3.32
CA SER A 32 -15.61 -4.42 3.54
C SER A 32 -16.73 -4.18 2.53
N GLU A 33 -16.65 -4.77 1.35
CA GLU A 33 -17.69 -4.63 0.31
C GLU A 33 -19.01 -5.24 0.73
N ILE A 34 -19.03 -6.29 1.57
CA ILE A 34 -20.29 -6.83 2.11
C ILE A 34 -21.11 -5.74 2.80
N TYR A 35 -20.42 -4.88 3.57
CA TYR A 35 -21.09 -3.81 4.32
C TYR A 35 -21.38 -2.59 3.46
N MET A 36 -20.51 -2.28 2.50
CA MET A 36 -20.55 -1.02 1.75
C MET A 36 -21.10 -1.14 0.32
N ALA A 37 -21.36 -2.35 -0.16
CA ALA A 37 -22.01 -2.56 -1.46
C ALA A 37 -23.45 -3.06 -1.33
N GLY A 38 -23.76 -3.82 -0.29
CA GLY A 38 -25.10 -4.42 -0.11
C GLY A 38 -25.93 -3.81 1.02
N SER A 39 -25.38 -2.95 1.84
CA SER A 39 -26.10 -2.39 3.00
C SER A 39 -27.24 -1.47 2.59
N LEU A 40 -28.38 -1.62 3.26
CA LEU A 40 -29.50 -0.69 3.18
C LEU A 40 -29.42 0.46 4.20
N PHE A 41 -28.51 0.36 5.18
CA PHE A 41 -28.45 1.26 6.34
C PHE A 41 -27.13 2.03 6.45
N ALA A 42 -26.16 1.77 5.56
CA ALA A 42 -24.88 2.45 5.55
C ALA A 42 -24.63 3.11 4.20
N ASN A 43 -23.68 4.06 4.19
CA ASN A 43 -23.18 4.62 2.94
C ASN A 43 -22.61 3.52 2.06
N GLN A 44 -22.88 3.63 0.75
CA GLN A 44 -22.41 2.66 -0.22
C GLN A 44 -21.24 3.22 -1.04
N TYR A 45 -20.47 2.35 -1.65
CA TYR A 45 -19.46 2.73 -2.62
C TYR A 45 -20.11 3.44 -3.82
N ARG A 46 -19.43 4.45 -4.34
CA ARG A 46 -19.93 5.24 -5.48
C ARG A 46 -20.24 4.39 -6.72
N TYR A 47 -19.49 3.30 -6.94
CA TYR A 47 -19.73 2.43 -8.08
C TYR A 47 -21.11 1.73 -8.03
N MET A 48 -21.74 1.61 -6.85
CA MET A 48 -23.07 1.06 -6.69
C MET A 48 -24.16 1.90 -7.36
N LEU A 49 -23.86 3.15 -7.75
CA LEU A 49 -24.74 3.95 -8.61
C LEU A 49 -24.95 3.28 -9.98
N ASN A 50 -24.00 2.49 -10.43
CA ASN A 50 -24.04 1.73 -11.67
C ASN A 50 -24.51 0.27 -11.47
N ALA A 51 -25.03 -0.08 -10.29
CA ALA A 51 -25.55 -1.42 -10.02
C ALA A 51 -26.66 -1.81 -11.02
N TRP A 52 -26.74 -3.10 -11.30
CA TRP A 52 -27.73 -3.64 -12.22
C TRP A 52 -29.16 -3.20 -11.85
N HIS A 53 -29.88 -2.72 -12.83
CA HIS A 53 -31.28 -2.33 -12.73
C HIS A 53 -31.96 -2.60 -14.08
N PRO A 54 -33.16 -3.23 -14.10
CA PRO A 54 -33.79 -3.69 -15.35
C PRO A 54 -34.08 -2.56 -16.38
N VAL A 55 -34.19 -1.33 -15.92
CA VAL A 55 -34.47 -0.17 -16.79
C VAL A 55 -33.29 0.76 -16.94
N ARG A 56 -32.55 1.07 -15.82
CA ARG A 56 -31.48 2.07 -15.83
C ARG A 56 -30.12 1.52 -16.28
N ASN A 57 -29.75 0.32 -15.83
CA ASN A 57 -28.47 -0.29 -16.09
C ASN A 57 -28.63 -1.80 -16.37
N PRO A 58 -29.34 -2.22 -17.44
CA PRO A 58 -29.66 -3.63 -17.69
C PRO A 58 -28.42 -4.48 -18.03
N ASN A 59 -27.35 -3.85 -18.50
CA ASN A 59 -26.08 -4.52 -18.90
C ASN A 59 -24.96 -4.34 -17.88
N SER A 60 -25.27 -3.96 -16.64
CA SER A 60 -24.24 -3.78 -15.62
C SER A 60 -23.77 -5.12 -15.05
N ASP A 61 -22.46 -5.28 -14.93
CA ASP A 61 -21.81 -6.42 -14.25
C ASP A 61 -21.83 -6.26 -12.72
N ILE A 62 -22.24 -5.08 -12.21
CA ILE A 62 -22.32 -4.82 -10.77
C ILE A 62 -23.64 -5.38 -10.25
N PRO A 63 -23.62 -6.28 -9.25
CA PRO A 63 -24.82 -6.87 -8.71
C PRO A 63 -25.83 -5.83 -8.23
N ARG A 64 -27.10 -6.17 -8.26
CA ARG A 64 -28.17 -5.32 -7.74
C ARG A 64 -27.92 -4.95 -6.28
N ALA A 65 -28.13 -3.68 -5.93
CA ALA A 65 -28.09 -3.24 -4.53
C ALA A 65 -29.26 -3.86 -3.73
N GLY A 66 -28.98 -4.23 -2.48
CA GLY A 66 -30.00 -4.75 -1.55
C GLY A 66 -29.50 -5.90 -0.67
N ALA A 67 -30.05 -6.04 0.52
CA ALA A 67 -29.58 -6.97 1.55
C ALA A 67 -29.62 -8.46 1.16
N LYS A 68 -30.39 -8.84 0.15
CA LYS A 68 -30.51 -10.22 -0.36
C LYS A 68 -29.79 -10.39 -1.72
N SER A 69 -29.02 -9.42 -2.15
CA SER A 69 -28.31 -9.50 -3.43
C SER A 69 -26.93 -10.12 -3.27
N ALA A 70 -26.33 -10.52 -4.38
CA ALA A 70 -24.95 -11.00 -4.42
C ALA A 70 -23.94 -9.95 -3.89
N ALA A 71 -24.27 -8.66 -3.96
CA ALA A 71 -23.45 -7.58 -3.40
C ALA A 71 -23.41 -7.59 -1.86
N ALA A 72 -24.38 -8.22 -1.19
CA ALA A 72 -24.44 -8.33 0.27
C ALA A 72 -24.03 -9.71 0.80
N LEU A 73 -23.65 -10.63 -0.09
CA LEU A 73 -23.25 -11.99 0.25
C LEU A 73 -21.79 -12.21 -0.13
N PRO A 74 -21.04 -13.02 0.63
CA PRO A 74 -19.70 -13.44 0.24
C PRO A 74 -19.71 -14.06 -1.16
N SER A 75 -19.00 -13.44 -2.10
CA SER A 75 -18.95 -13.88 -3.49
C SER A 75 -17.61 -13.53 -4.13
N ASP A 76 -17.36 -14.02 -5.32
CA ASP A 76 -16.20 -13.70 -6.14
C ASP A 76 -16.17 -12.24 -6.61
N PHE A 77 -17.30 -11.54 -6.59
CA PHE A 77 -17.38 -10.10 -6.82
C PHE A 77 -16.45 -9.30 -5.91
N MET A 78 -16.18 -9.78 -4.69
CA MET A 78 -15.30 -9.14 -3.71
C MET A 78 -13.82 -9.54 -3.85
N ILE A 79 -13.49 -10.36 -4.86
CA ILE A 79 -12.13 -10.82 -5.11
C ILE A 79 -11.46 -9.93 -6.16
N HIS A 80 -10.50 -9.13 -5.72
CA HIS A 80 -9.80 -8.16 -6.56
C HIS A 80 -8.35 -8.57 -6.85
N ASP A 81 -7.78 -7.96 -7.90
CA ASP A 81 -6.35 -8.09 -8.21
C ASP A 81 -5.51 -7.36 -7.14
N ALA A 82 -4.63 -8.09 -6.47
CA ALA A 82 -3.75 -7.59 -5.42
C ALA A 82 -2.37 -7.15 -5.94
N SER A 83 -2.21 -6.94 -7.24
CA SER A 83 -0.93 -6.52 -7.81
C SER A 83 -0.58 -5.10 -7.39
N TYR A 84 0.70 -4.91 -7.01
CA TYR A 84 1.22 -3.60 -6.65
C TYR A 84 2.72 -3.47 -6.89
N LEU A 85 3.17 -2.22 -7.00
CA LEU A 85 4.56 -1.78 -6.86
C LEU A 85 4.60 -0.68 -5.81
N ARG A 86 5.48 -0.81 -4.82
CA ARG A 86 5.64 0.13 -3.73
C ARG A 86 7.07 0.65 -3.66
N LEU A 87 7.24 1.97 -3.61
CA LEU A 87 8.47 2.59 -3.15
C LEU A 87 8.49 2.50 -1.62
N LYS A 88 9.13 1.43 -1.12
CA LYS A 88 9.09 1.08 0.30
C LYS A 88 10.05 1.92 1.13
N ASN A 89 11.21 2.23 0.57
CA ASN A 89 12.18 3.11 1.20
C ASN A 89 13.00 3.86 0.16
N ILE A 90 13.27 5.11 0.42
CA ILE A 90 14.28 5.92 -0.25
C ILE A 90 15.06 6.67 0.81
N THR A 91 16.40 6.61 0.75
CA THR A 91 17.28 7.28 1.71
C THR A 91 18.34 8.04 0.93
N LEU A 92 18.45 9.32 1.20
CA LEU A 92 19.54 10.17 0.74
C LEU A 92 20.37 10.58 1.94
N SER A 93 21.67 10.33 1.89
CA SER A 93 22.61 10.76 2.92
C SER A 93 23.84 11.42 2.31
N TYR A 94 24.43 12.32 3.09
CA TYR A 94 25.69 12.98 2.76
C TYR A 94 26.60 12.95 3.97
N THR A 95 27.86 12.55 3.75
CA THR A 95 28.88 12.46 4.80
C THR A 95 29.94 13.55 4.60
N PHE A 96 30.04 14.41 5.59
CA PHE A 96 31.07 15.44 5.67
C PHE A 96 32.29 14.87 6.37
N ASP A 97 33.46 14.89 5.74
CA ASP A 97 34.74 14.59 6.37
C ASP A 97 35.20 15.81 7.20
N LEU A 98 35.18 15.69 8.50
CA LEU A 98 35.52 16.76 9.43
C LEU A 98 36.94 16.63 10.00
N LYS A 99 37.70 15.60 9.67
CA LYS A 99 39.05 15.34 10.19
C LYS A 99 40.00 16.52 10.07
N LYS A 100 39.85 17.30 8.97
CA LYS A 100 40.69 18.48 8.70
C LYS A 100 40.26 19.74 9.48
N LYS A 101 39.01 19.77 10.00
CA LYS A 101 38.43 20.95 10.63
C LYS A 101 38.29 20.80 12.15
N CYS A 102 38.08 19.59 12.64
CA CYS A 102 37.86 19.29 14.06
C CYS A 102 38.68 18.08 14.48
N SER A 103 39.56 18.27 15.47
CA SER A 103 40.47 17.23 15.94
C SER A 103 39.74 16.08 16.67
N TRP A 104 38.60 16.33 17.28
CA TRP A 104 37.82 15.37 18.05
C TRP A 104 36.65 14.73 17.28
N MET A 105 36.36 15.21 16.06
CA MET A 105 35.25 14.73 15.24
C MET A 105 35.73 14.23 13.89
N LYS A 106 35.44 12.97 13.55
CA LYS A 106 35.84 12.36 12.29
C LYS A 106 34.92 12.71 11.16
N ASP A 107 33.62 12.39 11.30
CA ASP A 107 32.61 12.56 10.25
C ASP A 107 31.28 13.03 10.83
N LEU A 108 30.55 13.77 10.02
CA LEU A 108 29.15 14.11 10.23
C LEU A 108 28.34 13.59 9.04
N THR A 109 27.38 12.71 9.29
CA THR A 109 26.45 12.24 8.26
C THR A 109 25.07 12.81 8.52
N LEU A 110 24.54 13.50 7.52
CA LEU A 110 23.13 13.91 7.46
C LEU A 110 22.38 12.99 6.53
N SER A 111 21.21 12.53 6.95
CA SER A 111 20.36 11.72 6.10
C SER A 111 18.88 12.08 6.21
N VAL A 112 18.19 11.93 5.09
CA VAL A 112 16.73 11.97 5.02
C VAL A 112 16.27 10.68 4.38
N SER A 113 15.31 10.03 5.00
CA SER A 113 14.67 8.83 4.46
C SER A 113 13.16 8.98 4.44
N GLY A 114 12.57 8.40 3.42
CA GLY A 114 11.12 8.33 3.26
C GLY A 114 10.67 6.88 3.14
N GLU A 115 9.62 6.53 3.86
CA GLU A 115 9.03 5.20 3.83
C GLU A 115 7.62 5.21 3.26
N ASN A 116 7.29 4.19 2.48
CA ASN A 116 5.98 3.98 1.87
C ASN A 116 5.46 5.20 1.08
N LEU A 117 6.36 5.96 0.42
CA LEU A 117 6.01 7.23 -0.23
C LEU A 117 5.04 7.05 -1.38
N PHE A 118 5.22 6.01 -2.19
CA PHE A 118 4.40 5.75 -3.36
C PHE A 118 3.94 4.29 -3.42
N LEU A 119 2.69 4.13 -3.84
CA LEU A 119 2.05 2.84 -4.04
C LEU A 119 1.27 2.87 -5.36
N TRP A 120 1.73 2.12 -6.34
CA TRP A 120 0.99 1.83 -7.58
C TRP A 120 0.30 0.48 -7.40
N LYS A 121 -1.00 0.44 -7.59
CA LYS A 121 -1.84 -0.74 -7.32
C LYS A 121 -3.02 -0.84 -8.28
N LYS A 122 -3.50 -2.06 -8.49
CA LYS A 122 -4.76 -2.33 -9.20
C LYS A 122 -5.95 -2.41 -8.24
N TYR A 123 -5.70 -2.73 -6.99
CA TYR A 123 -6.72 -2.86 -5.97
C TYR A 123 -7.38 -1.52 -5.65
N ASN A 124 -8.73 -1.50 -5.60
CA ASN A 124 -9.50 -0.27 -5.32
C ASN A 124 -9.57 0.09 -3.83
N GLY A 125 -9.30 -0.84 -2.90
CA GLY A 125 -9.17 -0.56 -1.47
C GLY A 125 -7.91 0.22 -1.12
N PHE A 126 -7.65 0.46 0.16
CA PHE A 126 -6.53 1.31 0.60
C PHE A 126 -5.15 0.72 0.29
N ASP A 127 -4.91 -0.53 0.65
CA ASP A 127 -3.60 -1.17 0.52
C ASP A 127 -3.77 -2.65 0.16
N PRO A 128 -3.20 -3.15 -0.96
CA PRO A 128 -3.30 -4.56 -1.33
C PRO A 128 -2.38 -5.48 -0.50
N ASP A 129 -1.47 -4.93 0.30
CA ASP A 129 -0.52 -5.64 1.15
C ASP A 129 -0.97 -5.63 2.61
N VAL A 130 -2.28 -5.86 2.82
CA VAL A 130 -2.89 -5.97 4.14
C VAL A 130 -3.52 -7.34 4.35
N SER A 131 -3.67 -7.71 5.60
CA SER A 131 -4.46 -8.83 6.05
C SER A 131 -5.06 -8.48 7.41
N SER A 132 -6.36 -8.31 7.46
CA SER A 132 -7.08 -7.98 8.70
C SER A 132 -7.00 -9.09 9.74
N GLU A 133 -6.80 -10.34 9.30
CA GLU A 133 -6.63 -11.51 10.16
C GLU A 133 -5.16 -11.81 10.50
N GLY A 134 -4.27 -10.86 10.26
CA GLY A 134 -2.86 -10.94 10.64
C GLY A 134 -2.14 -12.17 10.09
N THR A 135 -1.72 -13.08 10.95
CA THR A 135 -0.93 -14.27 10.60
C THR A 135 -1.76 -15.51 10.28
N SER A 136 -3.08 -15.42 10.21
CA SER A 136 -3.94 -16.56 9.84
C SER A 136 -3.49 -17.18 8.51
N SER A 137 -3.24 -18.47 8.50
CA SER A 137 -2.88 -19.19 7.27
C SER A 137 -4.07 -19.39 6.34
N THR A 138 -5.28 -19.36 6.88
CA THR A 138 -6.54 -19.64 6.18
C THR A 138 -7.15 -18.37 5.56
N LEU A 139 -7.01 -17.23 6.23
CA LEU A 139 -7.63 -15.95 5.84
C LEU A 139 -6.57 -14.92 5.42
N ARG A 140 -5.58 -15.35 4.65
CA ARG A 140 -4.57 -14.44 4.10
C ARG A 140 -5.18 -13.50 3.09
N ARG A 141 -4.73 -12.23 3.11
CA ARG A 141 -5.16 -11.18 2.18
C ARG A 141 -6.66 -10.91 2.23
N MET A 142 -7.21 -10.83 3.43
CA MET A 142 -8.54 -10.32 3.66
C MET A 142 -8.46 -8.87 4.13
N ASP A 143 -9.18 -7.98 3.46
CA ASP A 143 -9.30 -6.57 3.82
C ASP A 143 -10.68 -6.29 4.45
N LEU A 144 -10.69 -6.09 5.76
CA LEU A 144 -11.85 -5.66 6.54
C LEU A 144 -11.59 -4.23 7.05
N GLY A 145 -11.36 -3.29 6.13
CA GLY A 145 -11.06 -1.91 6.49
C GLY A 145 -9.69 -1.74 7.17
N ALA A 146 -8.71 -2.55 6.78
CA ALA A 146 -7.37 -2.46 7.33
C ALA A 146 -6.73 -1.10 7.05
N TYR A 147 -6.12 -0.50 8.06
CA TYR A 147 -5.47 0.80 7.93
C TYR A 147 -4.24 0.70 7.02
N PRO A 148 -4.09 1.60 6.03
CA PRO A 148 -2.94 1.58 5.13
C PRO A 148 -1.64 1.90 5.87
N LYS A 149 -0.51 1.38 5.38
CA LYS A 149 0.81 1.71 5.92
C LYS A 149 1.07 3.21 5.80
N PRO A 150 1.48 3.89 6.90
CA PRO A 150 1.72 5.33 6.89
C PRO A 150 2.92 5.69 6.00
N ARG A 151 2.88 6.90 5.44
CA ARG A 151 4.05 7.54 4.86
C ARG A 151 4.84 8.20 5.97
N THR A 152 6.14 7.91 6.05
CA THR A 152 7.01 8.44 7.10
C THR A 152 8.19 9.13 6.46
N ILE A 153 8.57 10.29 7.00
CA ILE A 153 9.81 10.98 6.65
C ILE A 153 10.65 11.08 7.91
N ILE A 154 11.91 10.63 7.82
CA ILE A 154 12.85 10.57 8.93
C ILE A 154 14.07 11.41 8.57
N PHE A 155 14.42 12.34 9.45
CA PHE A 155 15.68 13.08 9.39
C PHE A 155 16.62 12.50 10.43
N SER A 156 17.85 12.19 10.02
CA SER A 156 18.84 11.61 10.92
C SER A 156 20.14 12.38 10.83
N LEU A 157 20.79 12.55 11.98
CA LEU A 157 22.10 13.13 12.13
C LEU A 157 22.97 12.14 12.91
N GLN A 158 24.09 11.75 12.31
CA GLN A 158 25.06 10.83 12.92
C GLN A 158 26.41 11.50 13.02
N LEU A 159 26.95 11.55 14.22
CA LEU A 159 28.28 12.04 14.53
C LEU A 159 29.18 10.86 14.84
N ARG A 160 30.40 10.86 14.26
CA ARG A 160 31.46 9.91 14.60
C ARG A 160 32.67 10.67 15.13
N TYR A 161 33.06 10.36 16.34
CA TYR A 161 34.25 10.89 17.03
C TYR A 161 35.38 9.88 17.12
#